data_9ea6a4e858f6c65125ec360134885de9
#
_entry.id   9ea6a4e858f6c65125ec360134885de9
#
_cell.length_a   1.000
_cell.length_b   1.000
_cell.length_c   1.000
_cell.angle_alpha   90.00
_cell.angle_beta   90.00
_cell.angle_gamma   90.00
#
_symmetry.space_group_name_H-M   'P 1'
#
loop_
_entity.id
_entity.type
_entity.pdbx_description
1 polymer ?
#
loop_
_entity_poly.entity_id
_entity_poly.type
_entity_poly.pdbx_seq_one_letter_code
_entity_poly.pdbx_strand_id
1 'polypeptide(L)' 'MSNYSIGKMSDKKLLRALGDRVRELRKEGNLSQEKLAEMADIHVNHLRRIELGQANPTYLVLLRIARALGVDMMDLRH' A
#
# COMPACT_ATOMS: atom_id res chain seq x y z
N MET A 1 14.63 21.23 -0.82
CA MET A 1 13.21 21.14 -0.94
C MET A 1 12.74 19.80 -1.35
N SER A 2 12.64 18.94 -0.38
CA SER A 2 12.20 17.56 -0.57
C SER A 2 10.81 17.46 -1.18
N ASN A 3 9.89 18.35 -0.78
CA ASN A 3 8.53 18.34 -1.32
C ASN A 3 8.49 18.62 -2.82
N TYR A 4 9.44 19.38 -3.31
CA TYR A 4 9.53 19.69 -4.71
C TYR A 4 9.84 18.44 -5.53
N SER A 5 10.79 17.64 -5.06
CA SER A 5 11.16 16.39 -5.73
C SER A 5 9.99 15.40 -5.75
N ILE A 6 9.31 15.27 -4.62
CA ILE A 6 8.16 14.38 -4.51
C ILE A 6 7.05 14.81 -5.48
N GLY A 7 6.80 16.12 -5.57
CA GLY A 7 5.77 16.64 -6.46
C GLY A 7 6.05 16.41 -7.93
N LYS A 8 7.29 16.07 -8.28
CA LYS A 8 7.67 15.78 -9.66
C LYS A 8 7.70 14.30 -10.01
N MET A 9 7.44 13.42 -9.04
CA MET A 9 7.34 12.00 -9.33
C MET A 9 6.10 11.73 -10.18
N SER A 10 6.23 10.83 -11.16
CA SER A 10 5.08 10.41 -11.94
C SER A 10 4.11 9.63 -11.06
N ASP A 11 2.83 9.62 -11.46
CA ASP A 11 1.82 8.84 -10.76
C ASP A 11 2.20 7.36 -10.70
N LYS A 12 2.78 6.84 -11.77
CA LYS A 12 3.23 5.47 -11.83
C LYS A 12 4.27 5.17 -10.75
N LYS A 13 5.23 6.07 -10.55
CA LYS A 13 6.24 5.90 -9.51
C LYS A 13 5.65 6.03 -8.11
N LEU A 14 4.68 6.93 -7.93
CA LEU A 14 4.01 7.07 -6.65
C LEU A 14 3.24 5.79 -6.29
N LEU A 15 2.53 5.21 -7.25
CA LEU A 15 1.79 3.97 -7.00
C LEU A 15 2.74 2.80 -6.73
N ARG A 16 3.88 2.76 -7.40
CA ARG A 16 4.88 1.74 -7.14
C ARG A 16 5.47 1.87 -5.73
N ALA A 17 5.78 3.09 -5.32
CA ALA A 17 6.31 3.34 -3.98
C ALA A 17 5.30 2.93 -2.90
N LEU A 18 4.03 3.26 -3.11
CA LEU A 18 2.96 2.84 -2.20
C LEU A 18 2.88 1.31 -2.13
N GLY A 19 2.89 0.65 -3.27
CA GLY A 19 2.80 -0.81 -3.31
C GLY A 19 3.98 -1.49 -2.64
N ASP A 20 5.19 -0.97 -2.87
CA ASP A 20 6.40 -1.49 -2.24
C ASP A 20 6.32 -1.34 -0.72
N ARG A 21 5.79 -0.23 -0.24
CA ARG A 21 5.66 0.01 1.19
C ARG A 21 4.65 -0.93 1.83
N VAL A 22 3.50 -1.13 1.19
CA VAL A 22 2.49 -2.08 1.67
C VAL A 22 3.10 -3.49 1.76
N ARG A 23 3.81 -3.89 0.72
CA ARG A 23 4.45 -5.21 0.69
C ARG A 23 5.49 -5.36 1.79
N GLU A 24 6.30 -4.34 2.01
CA GLU A 24 7.33 -4.33 3.05
C GLU A 24 6.70 -4.52 4.43
N LEU A 25 5.66 -3.73 4.73
CA LEU A 25 4.97 -3.82 6.01
C LEU A 25 4.28 -5.17 6.19
N ARG A 26 3.71 -5.70 5.10
CA ARG A 26 3.08 -7.01 5.14
C ARG A 26 4.09 -8.09 5.51
N LYS A 27 5.26 -8.06 4.90
CA LYS A 27 6.31 -9.05 5.16
C LYS A 27 6.87 -8.91 6.57
N GLU A 28 7.02 -7.69 7.05
CA GLU A 28 7.45 -7.46 8.43
C GLU A 28 6.48 -8.05 9.42
N GLY A 29 5.19 -8.06 9.09
CA GLY A 29 4.16 -8.68 9.92
C GLY A 29 4.00 -10.18 9.71
N ASN A 30 4.82 -10.77 8.85
CA ASN A 30 4.74 -12.20 8.51
C ASN A 30 3.38 -12.61 7.95
N LEU A 31 2.77 -11.72 7.17
CA LEU A 31 1.45 -11.97 6.57
C LEU A 31 1.60 -12.38 5.11
N SER A 32 0.80 -13.35 4.69
CA SER A 32 0.63 -13.64 3.27
C SER A 32 -0.26 -12.57 2.63
N GLN A 33 -0.26 -12.48 1.31
CA GLN A 33 -1.17 -11.60 0.61
C GLN A 33 -2.61 -11.98 0.89
N GLU A 34 -2.91 -13.29 0.89
CA GLU A 34 -4.25 -13.79 1.18
C GLU A 34 -4.71 -13.38 2.57
N LYS A 35 -3.82 -13.50 3.55
CA LYS A 35 -4.18 -13.16 4.93
C LYS A 35 -4.40 -11.66 5.10
N LEU A 36 -3.54 -10.84 4.53
CA LEU A 36 -3.73 -9.39 4.62
C LEU A 36 -5.01 -8.95 3.91
N ALA A 37 -5.28 -9.52 2.73
CA ALA A 37 -6.51 -9.20 2.01
C ALA A 37 -7.75 -9.56 2.82
N GLU A 38 -7.74 -10.74 3.47
CA GLU A 38 -8.82 -11.14 4.36
C GLU A 38 -9.01 -10.15 5.50
N MET A 39 -7.91 -9.79 6.17
CA MET A 39 -7.97 -8.87 7.30
C MET A 39 -8.44 -7.47 6.91
N ALA A 40 -8.07 -7.04 5.70
CA ALA A 40 -8.46 -5.72 5.19
C ALA A 40 -9.82 -5.74 4.49
N ASP A 41 -10.43 -6.91 4.36
CA ASP A 41 -11.71 -7.08 3.67
C ASP A 41 -11.65 -6.55 2.24
N ILE A 42 -10.62 -6.96 1.51
CA ILE A 42 -10.48 -6.66 0.08
C ILE A 42 -10.15 -7.96 -0.67
N HIS A 43 -10.40 -7.96 -1.96
CA HIS A 43 -10.06 -9.11 -2.78
C HIS A 43 -8.54 -9.24 -2.91
N VAL A 44 -8.03 -10.47 -2.83
CA VAL A 44 -6.58 -10.71 -2.88
C VAL A 44 -5.96 -10.22 -4.20
N ASN A 45 -6.68 -10.33 -5.31
CA ASN A 45 -6.16 -9.84 -6.59
C ASN A 45 -6.01 -8.32 -6.59
N HIS A 46 -6.89 -7.61 -5.88
CA HIS A 46 -6.77 -6.17 -5.73
C HIS A 46 -5.49 -5.84 -4.93
N LEU A 47 -5.25 -6.56 -3.84
CA LEU A 47 -4.03 -6.36 -3.05
C LEU A 47 -2.78 -6.65 -3.89
N ARG A 48 -2.78 -7.73 -4.68
CA ARG A 48 -1.64 -8.04 -5.56
C ARG A 48 -1.33 -6.90 -6.51
N ARG A 49 -2.36 -6.32 -7.12
CA ARG A 49 -2.19 -5.21 -8.04
C ARG A 49 -1.70 -3.95 -7.34
N ILE A 50 -2.18 -3.71 -6.12
CA ILE A 50 -1.70 -2.58 -5.31
C ILE A 50 -0.19 -2.74 -5.04
N GLU A 51 0.23 -3.93 -4.62
CA GLU A 51 1.63 -4.18 -4.31
C GLU A 51 2.54 -4.09 -5.53
N LEU A 52 1.99 -4.32 -6.72
CA LEU A 52 2.75 -4.18 -7.97
C LEU A 52 2.72 -2.76 -8.53
N GLY A 53 2.01 -1.84 -7.90
CA GLY A 53 1.87 -0.48 -8.41
C GLY A 53 0.95 -0.39 -9.62
N GLN A 54 0.09 -1.40 -9.82
CA GLN A 54 -0.79 -1.49 -10.98
C GLN A 54 -2.23 -1.10 -10.68
N ALA A 55 -2.50 -0.61 -9.49
CA ALA A 55 -3.83 -0.17 -9.10
C ALA A 55 -3.73 1.16 -8.37
N ASN A 56 -4.79 1.94 -8.45
CA ASN A 56 -4.92 3.18 -7.71
C ASN A 56 -6.00 2.95 -6.63
N PRO A 57 -5.60 2.51 -5.44
CA PRO A 57 -6.57 2.17 -4.39
C PRO A 57 -7.24 3.43 -3.87
N THR A 58 -8.49 3.27 -3.45
CA THR A 58 -9.21 4.35 -2.79
C THR A 58 -8.62 4.61 -1.42
N TYR A 59 -8.91 5.80 -0.89
CA TYR A 59 -8.52 6.15 0.46
C TYR A 59 -9.06 5.13 1.48
N LEU A 60 -10.31 4.71 1.31
CA LEU A 60 -10.91 3.73 2.20
C LEU A 60 -10.16 2.39 2.19
N VAL A 61 -9.80 1.92 1.01
CA VAL A 61 -9.02 0.68 0.88
C VAL A 61 -7.67 0.82 1.61
N LEU A 62 -7.00 1.96 1.46
CA LEU A 62 -5.75 2.21 2.16
C LEU A 62 -5.92 2.23 3.67
N LEU A 63 -7.01 2.83 4.16
CA LEU A 63 -7.32 2.81 5.60
C LEU A 63 -7.51 1.38 6.11
N ARG A 64 -8.22 0.55 5.35
CA ARG A 64 -8.43 -0.85 5.72
C ARG A 64 -7.11 -1.62 5.77
N ILE A 65 -6.23 -1.38 4.80
CA ILE A 65 -4.91 -2.01 4.76
C ILE A 65 -4.07 -1.56 5.97
N ALA A 66 -4.02 -0.26 6.24
CA ALA A 66 -3.27 0.27 7.37
C ALA A 66 -3.76 -0.32 8.67
N ARG A 67 -5.07 -0.38 8.87
CA ARG A 67 -5.66 -0.96 10.08
C ARG A 67 -5.32 -2.43 10.22
N ALA A 68 -5.38 -3.18 9.13
CA ALA A 68 -5.05 -4.61 9.13
C ALA A 68 -3.57 -4.82 9.47
N LEU A 69 -2.69 -3.94 9.00
CA LEU A 69 -1.27 -3.99 9.31
C LEU A 69 -0.93 -3.47 10.71
N GLY A 70 -1.87 -2.81 11.38
CA GLY A 70 -1.63 -2.20 12.68
C GLY A 70 -0.75 -0.97 12.61
N VAL A 71 -0.78 -0.24 11.51
CA VAL A 71 0.04 0.95 11.30
C VAL A 71 -0.84 2.16 10.99
N ASP A 72 -0.25 3.34 11.09
CA ASP A 72 -0.89 4.58 10.68
C ASP A 72 -0.91 4.71 9.17
N MET A 73 -1.90 5.40 8.66
CA MET A 73 -1.98 5.71 7.23
C MET A 73 -0.71 6.37 6.72
N MET A 74 -0.07 7.19 7.55
CA MET A 74 1.17 7.86 7.18
C MET A 74 2.33 6.89 6.98
N ASP A 75 2.28 5.72 7.59
CA ASP A 75 3.32 4.71 7.44
C ASP A 75 3.29 4.06 6.05
N LEU A 76 2.21 4.23 5.29
CA LEU A 76 2.08 3.67 3.95
C LEU A 76 2.83 4.48 2.90
N ARG A 77 3.21 5.69 3.19
CA ARG A 77 3.98 6.49 2.23
C ARG A 77 5.47 6.38 2.49
N HIS A 78 6.21 6.55 1.44
CA HIS A 78 7.67 6.54 1.50
C HIS A 78 8.24 7.88 1.88
#